data_16d462b721a3a479462cf39234ee8bcb
#
_entry.id   16d462b721a3a479462cf39234ee8bcb
#
_cell.length_a   1.000
_cell.length_b   1.000
_cell.length_c   1.000
_cell.angle_alpha   90.00
_cell.angle_beta   90.00
_cell.angle_gamma   90.00
#
_symmetry.space_group_name_H-M   'P 1'
#
loop_
_entity.id
_entity.type
_entity.pdbx_description
1 polymer ?
#
loop_
_entity_poly.entity_id
_entity_poly.type
_entity_poly.pdbx_seq_one_letter_code
_entity_poly.pdbx_strand_id
1 'polypeptide(L)'
;MSKKGIDVSSNNGAVIWECVKNAGYEFAIIRLGYGNDESRQDDSQFIRNVNECERLGIPYGVYLYSYALNLSEAMSEVSHALRLLKHIGSNFKYGVWFDMEDADNYKKRHGMPSNDMLVNICYTFCENIEKAGYYTGIYASLSWLNNQLNNSKLDRFDKWVAQWNTKCTYNKIYSIWQHTDKEYIGGNKFDADYLIRDFATGTVVKKEKSVDELAQEVINGLHGNGEARKQSLGSKYKEVQNRVNQLIASKKTSAVYYTIQRGDTLSGIAKKYSTTVNQLVNWNNIVNPNLIYPNQRIRVK
;
A
#
# COMPACT_ATOMS: atom_id res chain seq x y z
N MET A 1 -7.34 13.34 -25.09
CA MET A 1 -7.05 14.57 -24.29
C MET A 1 -7.08 14.16 -22.84
N SER A 2 -6.20 14.72 -22.01
CA SER A 2 -6.27 14.52 -20.55
C SER A 2 -7.48 15.24 -19.98
N LYS A 3 -8.21 14.58 -19.08
CA LYS A 3 -9.33 15.22 -18.36
C LYS A 3 -8.79 16.19 -17.33
N LYS A 4 -9.50 17.30 -17.14
CA LYS A 4 -9.19 18.27 -16.08
C LYS A 4 -9.97 17.94 -14.82
N GLY A 5 -9.32 18.04 -13.67
CA GLY A 5 -9.92 17.86 -12.35
C GLY A 5 -9.46 18.88 -11.35
N ILE A 6 -10.08 18.83 -10.18
CA ILE A 6 -9.64 19.57 -9.00
C ILE A 6 -9.55 18.63 -7.82
N ASP A 7 -8.69 18.94 -6.86
CA ASP A 7 -8.80 18.33 -5.54
C ASP A 7 -9.31 19.33 -4.51
N VAL A 8 -10.10 18.82 -3.55
CA VAL A 8 -10.85 19.65 -2.63
C VAL A 8 -10.85 19.12 -1.20
N SER A 9 -10.89 20.04 -0.27
CA SER A 9 -11.04 19.79 1.15
C SER A 9 -11.86 20.89 1.83
N SER A 10 -12.04 20.78 3.13
CA SER A 10 -12.64 21.86 3.94
C SER A 10 -11.89 23.19 3.85
N ASN A 11 -10.61 23.18 3.42
CA ASN A 11 -9.83 24.41 3.22
C ASN A 11 -10.37 25.29 2.08
N ASN A 12 -11.09 24.68 1.12
CA ASN A 12 -11.73 25.40 0.02
C ASN A 12 -13.11 25.98 0.42
N GLY A 13 -13.58 25.72 1.66
CA GLY A 13 -14.92 26.08 2.11
C GLY A 13 -16.03 25.33 1.38
N ALA A 14 -17.18 25.98 1.23
CA ALA A 14 -18.31 25.41 0.52
C ALA A 14 -18.14 25.59 -1.00
N VAL A 15 -17.72 24.56 -1.70
CA VAL A 15 -17.51 24.57 -3.15
C VAL A 15 -18.84 24.76 -3.89
N ILE A 16 -18.88 25.65 -4.87
CA ILE A 16 -20.02 25.81 -5.80
C ILE A 16 -19.81 24.86 -6.98
N TRP A 17 -20.27 23.64 -6.85
CA TRP A 17 -19.98 22.55 -7.79
C TRP A 17 -20.53 22.77 -9.20
N GLU A 18 -21.62 23.52 -9.34
CA GLU A 18 -22.11 23.97 -10.66
C GLU A 18 -21.08 24.82 -11.40
N CYS A 19 -20.40 25.72 -10.69
CA CYS A 19 -19.30 26.52 -11.28
C CYS A 19 -18.15 25.62 -11.74
N VAL A 20 -17.78 24.62 -10.95
CA VAL A 20 -16.73 23.67 -11.29
C VAL A 20 -17.08 22.91 -12.56
N LYS A 21 -18.30 22.34 -12.64
CA LYS A 21 -18.79 21.63 -13.81
C LYS A 21 -18.86 22.52 -15.05
N ASN A 22 -19.42 23.72 -14.91
CA ASN A 22 -19.56 24.68 -16.02
C ASN A 22 -18.22 25.20 -16.53
N ALA A 23 -17.18 25.23 -15.69
CA ALA A 23 -15.81 25.57 -16.07
C ALA A 23 -15.09 24.42 -16.82
N GLY A 24 -15.77 23.29 -17.03
CA GLY A 24 -15.25 22.15 -17.81
C GLY A 24 -14.33 21.20 -17.03
N TYR A 25 -14.44 21.17 -15.70
CA TYR A 25 -13.77 20.18 -14.88
C TYR A 25 -14.58 18.87 -14.87
N GLU A 26 -13.88 17.77 -15.16
CA GLU A 26 -14.50 16.49 -15.49
C GLU A 26 -14.41 15.49 -14.33
N PHE A 27 -13.59 15.77 -13.31
CA PHE A 27 -13.46 14.91 -12.12
C PHE A 27 -13.02 15.72 -10.90
N ALA A 28 -13.13 15.08 -9.72
CA ALA A 28 -12.62 15.61 -8.47
C ALA A 28 -11.93 14.56 -7.64
N ILE A 29 -10.98 14.96 -6.77
CA ILE A 29 -10.45 14.14 -5.68
C ILE A 29 -10.81 14.82 -4.36
N ILE A 30 -11.59 14.17 -3.50
CA ILE A 30 -12.22 14.77 -2.32
C ILE A 30 -11.54 14.27 -1.05
N ARG A 31 -11.10 15.16 -0.17
CA ARG A 31 -10.51 14.73 1.10
C ARG A 31 -11.54 14.03 1.99
N LEU A 32 -11.22 12.79 2.40
CA LEU A 32 -11.97 12.07 3.44
C LEU A 32 -11.78 12.74 4.80
N GLY A 33 -10.53 12.95 5.16
CA GLY A 33 -10.09 13.46 6.43
C GLY A 33 -8.56 13.40 6.52
N TYR A 34 -8.04 13.40 7.71
CA TYR A 34 -6.60 13.35 7.98
C TYR A 34 -6.30 12.56 9.25
N GLY A 35 -5.16 11.85 9.26
CA GLY A 35 -4.68 11.15 10.44
C GLY A 35 -5.58 10.01 10.92
N ASN A 36 -5.52 9.74 12.21
CA ASN A 36 -6.15 8.60 12.87
C ASN A 36 -7.68 8.53 12.73
N ASP A 37 -8.26 7.37 12.98
CA ASP A 37 -9.71 7.16 12.95
C ASP A 37 -10.43 7.82 14.13
N GLU A 38 -10.51 9.14 14.06
CA GLU A 38 -11.20 9.99 15.00
C GLU A 38 -12.17 10.91 14.25
N SER A 39 -13.45 10.96 14.64
CA SER A 39 -14.46 11.75 13.94
C SER A 39 -14.13 13.25 13.82
N ARG A 40 -13.34 13.79 14.74
CA ARG A 40 -12.86 15.19 14.70
C ARG A 40 -11.83 15.42 13.55
N GLN A 41 -11.27 14.35 12.99
CA GLN A 41 -10.32 14.38 11.89
C GLN A 41 -11.00 14.11 10.54
N ASP A 42 -12.32 13.86 10.52
CA ASP A 42 -13.10 13.81 9.29
C ASP A 42 -13.09 15.19 8.63
N ASP A 43 -12.98 15.23 7.29
CA ASP A 43 -13.12 16.49 6.60
C ASP A 43 -14.57 16.97 6.67
N SER A 44 -14.79 18.16 7.22
CA SER A 44 -16.13 18.71 7.49
C SER A 44 -16.97 18.93 6.22
N GLN A 45 -16.35 19.00 5.03
CA GLN A 45 -17.00 19.13 3.75
C GLN A 45 -17.12 17.82 2.97
N PHE A 46 -16.54 16.71 3.47
CA PHE A 46 -16.49 15.43 2.75
C PHE A 46 -17.88 14.98 2.26
N ILE A 47 -18.81 14.82 3.17
CA ILE A 47 -20.17 14.31 2.85
C ILE A 47 -20.88 15.25 1.89
N ARG A 48 -20.77 16.57 2.10
CA ARG A 48 -21.36 17.56 1.20
C ARG A 48 -20.77 17.46 -0.21
N ASN A 49 -19.45 17.39 -0.32
CA ASN A 49 -18.76 17.33 -1.61
C ASN A 49 -19.09 16.02 -2.37
N VAL A 50 -19.14 14.88 -1.67
CA VAL A 50 -19.60 13.61 -2.25
C VAL A 50 -21.02 13.73 -2.79
N ASN A 51 -21.96 14.23 -1.98
CA ASN A 51 -23.36 14.37 -2.38
C ASN A 51 -23.55 15.30 -3.60
N GLU A 52 -22.78 16.37 -3.68
CA GLU A 52 -22.81 17.29 -4.83
C GLU A 52 -22.23 16.65 -6.10
N CYS A 53 -21.12 15.92 -5.98
CA CYS A 53 -20.58 15.15 -7.11
C CYS A 53 -21.57 14.09 -7.60
N GLU A 54 -22.24 13.37 -6.69
CA GLU A 54 -23.31 12.42 -7.06
C GLU A 54 -24.49 13.12 -7.74
N ARG A 55 -24.97 14.25 -7.18
CA ARG A 55 -26.09 15.03 -7.74
C ARG A 55 -25.81 15.54 -9.15
N LEU A 56 -24.59 15.97 -9.40
CA LEU A 56 -24.18 16.58 -10.68
C LEU A 56 -23.60 15.57 -11.67
N GLY A 57 -23.42 14.29 -11.27
CA GLY A 57 -22.81 13.28 -12.10
C GLY A 57 -21.32 13.54 -12.36
N ILE A 58 -20.61 14.17 -11.42
CA ILE A 58 -19.18 14.41 -11.51
C ILE A 58 -18.44 13.18 -10.96
N PRO A 59 -17.65 12.47 -11.79
CA PRO A 59 -16.84 11.36 -11.32
C PRO A 59 -15.81 11.83 -10.29
N TYR A 60 -15.59 11.06 -9.22
CA TYR A 60 -14.64 11.45 -8.19
C TYR A 60 -13.83 10.28 -7.62
N GLY A 61 -12.70 10.61 -7.03
CA GLY A 61 -11.95 9.82 -6.08
C GLY A 61 -11.90 10.50 -4.73
N VAL A 62 -11.21 9.89 -3.80
CA VAL A 62 -11.05 10.43 -2.45
C VAL A 62 -9.59 10.34 -1.97
N TYR A 63 -9.19 11.18 -1.01
CA TYR A 63 -7.88 11.06 -0.41
C TYR A 63 -7.91 11.25 1.12
N LEU A 64 -6.91 10.67 1.78
CA LEU A 64 -6.66 10.85 3.21
C LEU A 64 -5.26 11.46 3.38
N TYR A 65 -5.18 12.61 4.05
CA TYR A 65 -3.91 13.24 4.43
C TYR A 65 -3.29 12.51 5.62
N SER A 66 -2.10 11.97 5.44
CA SER A 66 -1.46 11.13 6.44
C SER A 66 -0.71 11.94 7.51
N TYR A 67 -0.99 11.62 8.76
CA TYR A 67 -0.18 12.01 9.92
C TYR A 67 0.59 10.85 10.54
N ALA A 68 0.50 9.65 9.96
CA ALA A 68 1.12 8.46 10.53
C ALA A 68 2.65 8.60 10.65
N LEU A 69 3.18 8.28 11.82
CA LEU A 69 4.61 8.21 12.15
C LEU A 69 5.08 6.75 12.29
N ASN A 70 4.15 5.80 12.37
CA ASN A 70 4.40 4.37 12.54
C ASN A 70 3.27 3.53 11.93
N LEU A 71 3.45 2.20 11.92
CA LEU A 71 2.50 1.28 11.29
C LEU A 71 1.15 1.17 12.03
N SER A 72 1.12 1.38 13.34
CA SER A 72 -0.14 1.36 14.10
C SER A 72 -1.02 2.54 13.71
N GLU A 73 -0.44 3.72 13.54
CA GLU A 73 -1.14 4.91 13.06
C GLU A 73 -1.57 4.75 11.61
N ALA A 74 -0.72 4.15 10.74
CA ALA A 74 -1.12 3.82 9.38
C ALA A 74 -2.35 2.89 9.33
N MET A 75 -2.44 1.91 10.23
CA MET A 75 -3.62 1.04 10.35
C MET A 75 -4.86 1.78 10.87
N SER A 76 -4.69 2.76 11.76
CA SER A 76 -5.77 3.66 12.18
C SER A 76 -6.28 4.50 11.00
N GLU A 77 -5.37 5.03 10.16
CA GLU A 77 -5.72 5.76 8.94
C GLU A 77 -6.45 4.87 7.91
N VAL A 78 -6.11 3.57 7.81
CA VAL A 78 -6.89 2.59 7.03
C VAL A 78 -8.33 2.50 7.56
N SER A 79 -8.50 2.37 8.88
CA SER A 79 -9.82 2.29 9.51
C SER A 79 -10.63 3.55 9.26
N HIS A 80 -9.99 4.72 9.36
CA HIS A 80 -10.58 6.03 9.06
C HIS A 80 -11.12 6.08 7.63
N ALA A 81 -10.28 5.74 6.66
CA ALA A 81 -10.70 5.72 5.26
C ALA A 81 -11.86 4.74 5.03
N LEU A 82 -11.77 3.49 5.53
CA LEU A 82 -12.80 2.48 5.35
C LEU A 82 -14.14 2.86 6.03
N ARG A 83 -14.09 3.60 7.14
CA ARG A 83 -15.30 4.12 7.79
C ARG A 83 -16.03 5.12 6.88
N LEU A 84 -15.30 6.06 6.29
CA LEU A 84 -15.88 7.12 5.46
C LEU A 84 -16.24 6.64 4.04
N LEU A 85 -15.56 5.63 3.51
CA LEU A 85 -15.90 5.02 2.22
C LEU A 85 -17.30 4.38 2.17
N LYS A 86 -17.98 4.24 3.30
CA LYS A 86 -19.40 3.81 3.32
C LYS A 86 -20.37 4.87 2.77
N HIS A 87 -19.92 6.10 2.60
CA HIS A 87 -20.73 7.23 2.11
C HIS A 87 -20.53 7.52 0.61
N ILE A 88 -19.64 6.79 -0.07
CA ILE A 88 -19.44 6.96 -1.52
C ILE A 88 -20.63 6.40 -2.31
N GLY A 89 -20.86 6.97 -3.49
CA GLY A 89 -21.94 6.57 -4.38
C GLY A 89 -21.45 6.04 -5.73
N SER A 90 -22.32 6.10 -6.73
CA SER A 90 -22.09 5.50 -8.06
C SER A 90 -21.06 6.24 -8.91
N ASN A 91 -20.79 7.53 -8.62
CA ASN A 91 -19.81 8.34 -9.31
C ASN A 91 -18.40 8.24 -8.71
N PHE A 92 -18.21 7.42 -7.69
CA PHE A 92 -16.87 7.07 -7.20
C PHE A 92 -16.11 6.21 -8.23
N LYS A 93 -15.18 6.82 -8.96
CA LYS A 93 -14.48 6.20 -10.09
C LYS A 93 -12.96 6.24 -9.97
N TYR A 94 -12.43 7.18 -9.19
CA TYR A 94 -11.00 7.51 -9.19
C TYR A 94 -10.26 7.09 -7.93
N GLY A 95 -10.79 6.08 -7.21
CA GLY A 95 -10.07 5.36 -6.14
C GLY A 95 -9.80 6.17 -4.88
N VAL A 96 -8.96 5.59 -4.03
CA VAL A 96 -8.55 6.11 -2.72
C VAL A 96 -7.07 6.46 -2.77
N TRP A 97 -6.72 7.71 -2.51
CA TRP A 97 -5.34 8.19 -2.57
C TRP A 97 -4.79 8.44 -1.18
N PHE A 98 -3.60 7.92 -0.94
CA PHE A 98 -2.89 8.15 0.30
C PHE A 98 -1.95 9.34 0.14
N ASP A 99 -2.27 10.44 0.80
CA ASP A 99 -1.52 11.69 0.71
C ASP A 99 -0.39 11.67 1.72
N MET A 100 0.81 11.39 1.20
CA MET A 100 2.04 11.28 2.00
C MET A 100 2.95 12.46 1.75
N GLU A 101 2.83 13.44 2.60
CA GLU A 101 3.64 14.66 2.61
C GLU A 101 3.85 15.18 4.04
N ASP A 102 4.47 16.34 4.18
CA ASP A 102 4.65 17.04 5.46
C ASP A 102 4.55 18.58 5.27
N ALA A 103 3.50 19.01 4.52
CA ALA A 103 3.30 20.42 4.16
C ALA A 103 3.14 21.33 5.39
N ASP A 104 2.57 20.83 6.46
CA ASP A 104 2.40 21.54 7.74
C ASP A 104 3.54 21.29 8.76
N ASN A 105 4.58 20.56 8.37
CA ASN A 105 5.71 20.13 9.23
C ASN A 105 5.29 19.29 10.46
N TYR A 106 4.17 18.60 10.40
CA TYR A 106 3.73 17.74 11.50
C TYR A 106 4.72 16.62 11.77
N LYS A 107 5.07 15.83 10.75
CA LYS A 107 6.04 14.73 10.87
C LYS A 107 7.40 15.22 11.35
N LYS A 108 7.86 16.35 10.81
CA LYS A 108 9.12 16.98 11.23
C LYS A 108 9.13 17.36 12.71
N ARG A 109 8.03 17.94 13.22
CA ARG A 109 7.92 18.34 14.65
C ARG A 109 7.82 17.15 15.61
N HIS A 110 7.31 15.99 15.13
CA HIS A 110 7.08 14.81 15.95
C HIS A 110 8.13 13.70 15.72
N GLY A 111 9.27 14.03 15.11
CA GLY A 111 10.34 13.08 14.81
C GLY A 111 10.10 12.39 13.47
N MET A 112 10.47 13.08 12.39
CA MET A 112 10.33 12.59 11.00
C MET A 112 10.71 11.10 10.91
N PRO A 113 9.78 10.24 10.45
CA PRO A 113 10.09 8.83 10.26
C PRO A 113 11.20 8.63 9.23
N SER A 114 11.96 7.56 9.34
CA SER A 114 12.91 7.17 8.30
C SER A 114 12.21 6.92 6.97
N ASN A 115 12.93 7.02 5.86
CA ASN A 115 12.39 6.73 4.53
C ASN A 115 11.79 5.32 4.47
N ASP A 116 12.43 4.32 5.06
CA ASP A 116 11.89 2.95 5.14
C ASP A 116 10.57 2.88 5.91
N MET A 117 10.44 3.65 6.98
CA MET A 117 9.19 3.73 7.72
C MET A 117 8.09 4.42 6.89
N LEU A 118 8.38 5.54 6.22
CA LEU A 118 7.44 6.22 5.32
C LEU A 118 6.96 5.30 4.19
N VAL A 119 7.89 4.54 3.59
CA VAL A 119 7.57 3.52 2.57
C VAL A 119 6.66 2.44 3.15
N ASN A 120 6.94 1.95 4.36
CA ASN A 120 6.12 0.92 5.00
C ASN A 120 4.73 1.44 5.40
N ILE A 121 4.60 2.69 5.83
CA ILE A 121 3.32 3.36 6.10
C ILE A 121 2.48 3.41 4.82
N CYS A 122 3.04 3.94 3.70
CA CYS A 122 2.35 3.98 2.41
C CYS A 122 1.93 2.59 1.95
N TYR A 123 2.83 1.62 2.05
CA TYR A 123 2.55 0.24 1.66
C TYR A 123 1.40 -0.35 2.49
N THR A 124 1.45 -0.17 3.82
CA THR A 124 0.43 -0.66 4.74
C THR A 124 -0.94 -0.09 4.43
N PHE A 125 -1.03 1.21 4.23
CA PHE A 125 -2.31 1.84 3.86
C PHE A 125 -2.83 1.28 2.53
N CYS A 126 -2.06 1.42 1.46
CA CYS A 126 -2.51 1.04 0.13
C CYS A 126 -2.84 -0.46 0.04
N GLU A 127 -2.03 -1.34 0.63
CA GLU A 127 -2.29 -2.78 0.61
C GLU A 127 -3.63 -3.13 1.31
N ASN A 128 -3.95 -2.48 2.42
CA ASN A 128 -5.19 -2.76 3.14
C ASN A 128 -6.42 -2.15 2.45
N ILE A 129 -6.29 -1.01 1.79
CA ILE A 129 -7.34 -0.44 0.94
C ILE A 129 -7.60 -1.34 -0.28
N GLU A 130 -6.55 -1.89 -0.92
CA GLU A 130 -6.70 -2.90 -1.98
C GLU A 130 -7.39 -4.18 -1.47
N LYS A 131 -7.02 -4.67 -0.27
CA LYS A 131 -7.66 -5.83 0.36
C LYS A 131 -9.15 -5.62 0.61
N ALA A 132 -9.54 -4.39 0.94
CA ALA A 132 -10.93 -3.99 1.08
C ALA A 132 -11.67 -3.87 -0.25
N GLY A 133 -10.95 -3.96 -1.38
CA GLY A 133 -11.54 -3.98 -2.71
C GLY A 133 -11.53 -2.64 -3.42
N TYR A 134 -10.78 -1.65 -2.98
CA TYR A 134 -10.70 -0.35 -3.62
C TYR A 134 -9.41 -0.17 -4.41
N TYR A 135 -9.51 0.50 -5.56
CA TYR A 135 -8.33 1.00 -6.25
C TYR A 135 -7.64 2.06 -5.39
N THR A 136 -6.31 2.04 -5.32
CA THR A 136 -5.56 2.97 -4.49
C THR A 136 -4.23 3.36 -5.11
N GLY A 137 -3.76 4.53 -4.75
CA GLY A 137 -2.47 5.07 -5.12
C GLY A 137 -1.91 6.02 -4.07
N ILE A 138 -0.76 6.60 -4.37
CA ILE A 138 -0.04 7.47 -3.47
C ILE A 138 0.07 8.86 -4.11
N TYR A 139 -0.42 9.88 -3.38
CA TYR A 139 -0.09 11.27 -3.67
C TYR A 139 1.15 11.68 -2.90
N ALA A 140 2.05 12.35 -3.58
CA ALA A 140 3.14 13.09 -2.98
C ALA A 140 3.73 14.10 -3.97
N SER A 141 4.51 15.04 -3.46
CA SER A 141 5.31 15.92 -4.31
C SER A 141 6.34 15.14 -5.12
N LEU A 142 6.71 15.65 -6.29
CA LEU A 142 7.79 15.09 -7.11
C LEU A 142 9.06 14.84 -6.30
N SER A 143 9.40 15.77 -5.39
CA SER A 143 10.57 15.62 -4.51
C SER A 143 10.46 14.41 -3.60
N TRP A 144 9.31 14.21 -2.95
CA TRP A 144 9.11 13.06 -2.07
C TRP A 144 9.13 11.74 -2.84
N LEU A 145 8.51 11.68 -4.01
CA LEU A 145 8.50 10.48 -4.86
C LEU A 145 9.91 10.11 -5.35
N ASN A 146 10.78 11.09 -5.60
CA ASN A 146 12.13 10.84 -6.06
C ASN A 146 13.15 10.59 -4.92
N ASN A 147 12.80 10.92 -3.67
CA ASN A 147 13.70 10.79 -2.51
C ASN A 147 13.09 9.88 -1.45
N GLN A 148 12.21 10.39 -0.57
CA GLN A 148 11.70 9.68 0.60
C GLN A 148 10.93 8.40 0.25
N LEU A 149 10.17 8.42 -0.84
CA LEU A 149 9.32 7.33 -1.30
C LEU A 149 9.89 6.58 -2.50
N ASN A 150 11.13 6.83 -2.89
CA ASN A 150 11.76 6.15 -4.02
C ASN A 150 12.18 4.72 -3.63
N ASN A 151 11.21 3.82 -3.63
CA ASN A 151 11.41 2.42 -3.28
C ASN A 151 10.55 1.53 -4.16
N SER A 152 11.14 0.45 -4.72
CA SER A 152 10.46 -0.48 -5.63
C SER A 152 9.23 -1.17 -5.00
N LYS A 153 9.16 -1.26 -3.67
CA LYS A 153 7.99 -1.77 -2.94
C LYS A 153 6.72 -0.97 -3.26
N LEU A 154 6.86 0.33 -3.58
CA LEU A 154 5.75 1.22 -3.89
C LEU A 154 5.46 1.30 -5.40
N ASP A 155 6.28 0.74 -6.28
CA ASP A 155 6.10 0.84 -7.73
C ASP A 155 4.82 0.15 -8.24
N ARG A 156 4.26 -0.78 -7.47
CA ARG A 156 2.99 -1.45 -7.77
C ARG A 156 1.74 -0.57 -7.60
N PHE A 157 1.83 0.46 -6.79
CA PHE A 157 0.75 1.41 -6.56
C PHE A 157 0.88 2.58 -7.53
N ASP A 158 -0.26 3.09 -7.98
CA ASP A 158 -0.28 4.24 -8.88
C ASP A 158 0.16 5.53 -8.16
N LYS A 159 0.47 6.55 -8.94
CA LYS A 159 0.94 7.84 -8.42
C LYS A 159 0.03 8.98 -8.88
N TRP A 160 -0.22 9.86 -7.93
CA TRP A 160 -0.73 11.20 -8.13
C TRP A 160 0.40 12.16 -7.76
N VAL A 161 0.98 12.77 -8.77
CA VAL A 161 2.22 13.55 -8.64
C VAL A 161 1.90 15.01 -8.48
N ALA A 162 2.34 15.65 -7.39
CA ALA A 162 2.32 17.09 -7.27
C ALA A 162 3.62 17.70 -7.80
N GLN A 163 3.48 18.46 -8.87
CA GLN A 163 4.54 19.27 -9.44
C GLN A 163 3.93 20.46 -10.16
N TRP A 164 3.98 21.63 -9.55
CA TRP A 164 3.44 22.87 -10.10
C TRP A 164 4.35 23.41 -11.18
N ASN A 165 4.05 23.00 -12.42
CA ASN A 165 4.87 23.29 -13.58
C ASN A 165 4.02 23.19 -14.87
N THR A 166 4.62 23.52 -16.02
CA THR A 166 4.00 23.36 -17.35
C THR A 166 3.99 21.92 -17.85
N LYS A 167 4.82 21.03 -17.25
CA LYS A 167 4.87 19.59 -17.54
C LYS A 167 5.29 18.81 -16.30
N CYS A 168 4.79 17.61 -16.14
CA CYS A 168 5.29 16.68 -15.14
C CYS A 168 6.61 16.06 -15.61
N THR A 169 7.61 16.00 -14.72
CA THR A 169 8.93 15.41 -15.01
C THR A 169 9.18 14.12 -14.24
N TYR A 170 8.15 13.55 -13.59
CA TYR A 170 8.26 12.26 -12.95
C TYR A 170 8.51 11.18 -14.00
N ASN A 171 9.56 10.37 -13.82
CA ASN A 171 10.05 9.44 -14.83
C ASN A 171 9.50 8.01 -14.72
N LYS A 172 8.59 7.76 -13.75
CA LYS A 172 7.87 6.49 -13.60
C LYS A 172 6.40 6.67 -14.00
N ILE A 173 5.63 5.58 -13.92
CA ILE A 173 4.20 5.59 -14.25
C ILE A 173 3.43 6.38 -13.21
N TYR A 174 2.51 7.25 -13.66
CA TYR A 174 1.57 7.99 -12.85
C TYR A 174 0.25 8.19 -13.60
N SER A 175 -0.84 8.40 -12.89
CA SER A 175 -2.17 8.59 -13.49
C SER A 175 -2.73 9.98 -13.29
N ILE A 176 -2.39 10.66 -12.21
CA ILE A 176 -2.86 12.04 -11.95
C ILE A 176 -1.64 12.93 -11.74
N TRP A 177 -1.75 14.15 -12.25
CA TRP A 177 -0.76 15.21 -12.07
C TRP A 177 -1.43 16.48 -11.57
N GLN A 178 -1.15 16.85 -10.31
CA GLN A 178 -1.49 18.15 -9.75
C GLN A 178 -0.47 19.18 -10.26
N HIS A 179 -0.95 20.05 -11.15
CA HIS A 179 -0.07 20.95 -11.90
C HIS A 179 -0.03 22.37 -11.36
N THR A 180 -0.97 22.76 -10.50
CA THR A 180 -1.05 24.09 -9.87
C THR A 180 -1.86 24.06 -8.58
N ASP A 181 -1.55 24.98 -7.67
CA ASP A 181 -2.32 25.30 -6.48
C ASP A 181 -3.09 26.63 -6.61
N LYS A 182 -3.22 27.15 -7.82
CA LYS A 182 -3.69 28.53 -8.08
C LYS A 182 -4.81 28.62 -9.11
N GLU A 183 -5.64 27.59 -9.20
CA GLU A 183 -6.80 27.63 -10.07
C GLU A 183 -7.96 28.40 -9.40
N TYR A 184 -8.64 29.27 -10.13
CA TYR A 184 -9.74 30.07 -9.60
C TYR A 184 -11.04 29.75 -10.34
N ILE A 185 -12.05 29.23 -9.60
CA ILE A 185 -13.34 28.83 -10.14
C ILE A 185 -14.43 29.38 -9.20
N GLY A 186 -15.37 30.14 -9.74
CA GLY A 186 -16.50 30.64 -8.95
C GLY A 186 -16.10 31.49 -7.72
N GLY A 187 -14.92 32.11 -7.76
CA GLY A 187 -14.38 32.92 -6.66
C GLY A 187 -13.56 32.14 -5.63
N ASN A 188 -13.50 30.83 -5.69
CA ASN A 188 -12.69 30.01 -4.81
C ASN A 188 -11.39 29.58 -5.49
N LYS A 189 -10.34 29.40 -4.69
CA LYS A 189 -9.04 28.89 -5.12
C LYS A 189 -9.00 27.38 -4.93
N PHE A 190 -8.43 26.66 -5.91
CA PHE A 190 -8.31 25.21 -5.93
C PHE A 190 -6.92 24.76 -6.37
N ASP A 191 -6.56 23.56 -5.99
CA ASP A 191 -5.55 22.76 -6.63
C ASP A 191 -6.17 22.11 -7.87
N ALA A 192 -5.42 22.06 -8.98
CA ALA A 192 -5.95 21.54 -10.23
C ALA A 192 -5.08 20.43 -10.81
N ASP A 193 -5.78 19.44 -11.40
CA ASP A 193 -5.24 18.18 -11.82
C ASP A 193 -5.46 17.88 -13.30
N TYR A 194 -4.55 17.11 -13.86
CA TYR A 194 -4.78 16.38 -15.11
C TYR A 194 -4.83 14.88 -14.85
N LEU A 195 -5.87 14.23 -15.34
CA LEU A 195 -5.90 12.78 -15.46
C LEU A 195 -5.12 12.38 -16.72
N ILE A 196 -3.93 11.81 -16.53
CA ILE A 196 -3.01 11.45 -17.60
C ILE A 196 -3.34 10.07 -18.15
N ARG A 197 -3.70 9.14 -17.27
CA ARG A 197 -4.12 7.80 -17.60
C ARG A 197 -5.48 7.54 -16.97
N ASP A 198 -6.52 7.36 -17.80
CA ASP A 198 -7.86 7.05 -17.31
C ASP A 198 -7.93 5.59 -16.84
N PHE A 199 -8.17 5.41 -15.56
CA PHE A 199 -8.37 4.11 -14.92
C PHE A 199 -9.80 3.95 -14.35
N ALA A 200 -10.71 4.87 -14.69
CA ALA A 200 -12.11 4.92 -14.22
C ALA A 200 -12.97 3.78 -14.82
N THR A 201 -12.56 2.55 -14.66
CA THR A 201 -13.33 1.41 -15.17
C THR A 201 -14.51 1.02 -14.30
N GLY A 202 -14.84 1.80 -13.27
CA GLY A 202 -16.06 1.62 -12.44
C GLY A 202 -16.18 0.30 -11.69
N THR A 203 -15.28 -0.60 -11.91
CA THR A 203 -15.12 -1.83 -11.17
C THR A 203 -13.85 -1.69 -10.34
N VAL A 204 -13.97 -1.88 -9.06
CA VAL A 204 -12.85 -2.31 -8.26
C VAL A 204 -12.20 -3.45 -9.05
N VAL A 205 -11.14 -3.17 -9.76
CA VAL A 205 -10.30 -4.26 -10.20
C VAL A 205 -9.66 -4.77 -8.90
N LYS A 206 -10.34 -5.72 -8.24
CA LYS A 206 -9.63 -6.68 -7.44
C LYS A 206 -8.55 -7.17 -8.39
N LYS A 207 -7.34 -6.65 -8.27
CA LYS A 207 -6.19 -7.33 -8.86
C LYS A 207 -6.21 -8.68 -8.17
N GLU A 208 -6.74 -9.67 -8.89
CA GLU A 208 -6.76 -11.01 -8.33
C GLU A 208 -5.33 -11.34 -8.00
N LYS A 209 -5.07 -11.56 -6.72
CA LYS A 209 -3.74 -11.98 -6.29
C LYS A 209 -3.33 -13.17 -7.13
N SER A 210 -2.14 -13.13 -7.65
CA SER A 210 -1.57 -14.26 -8.38
C SER A 210 -1.51 -15.48 -7.45
N VAL A 211 -1.50 -16.65 -8.04
CA VAL A 211 -1.33 -17.90 -7.30
C VAL A 211 -0.06 -17.90 -6.46
N ASP A 212 0.99 -17.23 -6.93
CA ASP A 212 2.26 -17.09 -6.22
C ASP A 212 2.14 -16.19 -4.98
N GLU A 213 1.46 -15.05 -5.09
CA GLU A 213 1.19 -14.17 -3.96
C GLU A 213 0.34 -14.86 -2.89
N LEU A 214 -0.75 -15.54 -3.30
CA LEU A 214 -1.60 -16.30 -2.39
C LEU A 214 -0.85 -17.48 -1.74
N ALA A 215 0.01 -18.18 -2.49
CA ALA A 215 0.82 -19.26 -1.96
C ALA A 215 1.83 -18.78 -0.91
N GLN A 216 2.44 -17.62 -1.12
CA GLN A 216 3.33 -17.02 -0.13
C GLN A 216 2.57 -16.58 1.14
N GLU A 217 1.35 -16.04 1.00
CA GLU A 217 0.48 -15.70 2.12
C GLU A 217 0.07 -16.95 2.94
N VAL A 218 -0.22 -18.06 2.26
CA VAL A 218 -0.47 -19.34 2.94
C VAL A 218 0.74 -19.80 3.73
N ILE A 219 1.95 -19.70 3.16
CA ILE A 219 3.20 -20.06 3.85
C ILE A 219 3.43 -19.17 5.08
N ASN A 220 3.04 -17.89 4.99
CA ASN A 220 3.12 -16.93 6.08
C ASN A 220 1.97 -17.05 7.12
N GLY A 221 1.04 -18.02 6.93
CA GLY A 221 -0.04 -18.30 7.88
C GLY A 221 -1.29 -17.43 7.78
N LEU A 222 -1.38 -16.54 6.77
CA LEU A 222 -2.47 -15.54 6.66
C LEU A 222 -3.83 -16.15 6.29
N HIS A 223 -3.89 -17.38 5.81
CA HIS A 223 -5.13 -18.07 5.39
C HIS A 223 -5.57 -19.18 6.35
N GLY A 224 -4.96 -19.29 7.55
CA GLY A 224 -5.25 -20.35 8.52
C GLY A 224 -4.92 -21.75 7.99
N ASN A 225 -5.58 -22.78 8.56
CA ASN A 225 -5.36 -24.18 8.21
C ASN A 225 -6.69 -24.89 7.90
N GLY A 226 -6.61 -26.03 7.16
CA GLY A 226 -7.76 -26.89 6.90
C GLY A 226 -8.94 -26.17 6.22
N GLU A 227 -10.11 -26.25 6.80
CA GLU A 227 -11.33 -25.64 6.24
C GLU A 227 -11.28 -24.10 6.20
N ALA A 228 -10.67 -23.45 7.20
CA ALA A 228 -10.48 -22.01 7.20
C ALA A 228 -9.70 -21.53 5.96
N ARG A 229 -8.66 -22.28 5.57
CA ARG A 229 -7.89 -22.00 4.35
C ARG A 229 -8.72 -22.20 3.08
N LYS A 230 -9.53 -23.24 3.01
CA LYS A 230 -10.41 -23.48 1.87
C LYS A 230 -11.44 -22.36 1.71
N GLN A 231 -12.05 -21.92 2.79
CA GLN A 231 -13.00 -20.80 2.80
C GLN A 231 -12.33 -19.50 2.37
N SER A 232 -11.15 -19.22 2.90
CA SER A 232 -10.38 -18.01 2.60
C SER A 232 -9.94 -17.91 1.14
N LEU A 233 -9.57 -19.02 0.51
CA LEU A 233 -9.07 -19.08 -0.87
C LEU A 233 -10.15 -19.40 -1.91
N GLY A 234 -11.32 -19.89 -1.49
CA GLY A 234 -12.44 -20.21 -2.35
C GLY A 234 -12.07 -21.09 -3.54
N SER A 235 -12.47 -20.72 -4.75
CA SER A 235 -12.20 -21.47 -5.98
C SER A 235 -10.69 -21.65 -6.29
N LYS A 236 -9.84 -20.76 -5.80
CA LYS A 236 -8.37 -20.83 -6.01
C LYS A 236 -7.65 -21.81 -5.08
N TYR A 237 -8.35 -22.37 -4.09
CA TYR A 237 -7.72 -23.23 -3.08
C TYR A 237 -6.81 -24.32 -3.67
N LYS A 238 -7.30 -25.08 -4.66
CA LYS A 238 -6.54 -26.21 -5.23
C LYS A 238 -5.25 -25.73 -5.91
N GLU A 239 -5.33 -24.68 -6.69
CA GLU A 239 -4.21 -24.12 -7.44
C GLU A 239 -3.15 -23.52 -6.50
N VAL A 240 -3.60 -22.74 -5.52
CA VAL A 240 -2.73 -22.14 -4.50
C VAL A 240 -2.07 -23.21 -3.64
N GLN A 241 -2.81 -24.23 -3.20
CA GLN A 241 -2.24 -25.32 -2.40
C GLN A 241 -1.18 -26.13 -3.17
N ASN A 242 -1.40 -26.36 -4.46
CA ASN A 242 -0.39 -27.00 -5.32
C ASN A 242 0.88 -26.14 -5.39
N ARG A 243 0.73 -24.84 -5.53
CA ARG A 243 1.87 -23.91 -5.58
C ARG A 243 2.61 -23.85 -4.24
N VAL A 244 1.91 -23.83 -3.13
CA VAL A 244 2.49 -23.97 -1.77
C VAL A 244 3.34 -25.22 -1.67
N ASN A 245 2.82 -26.38 -2.10
CA ASN A 245 3.53 -27.65 -2.06
C ASN A 245 4.81 -27.60 -2.92
N GLN A 246 4.76 -26.99 -4.11
CA GLN A 246 5.94 -26.78 -4.97
C GLN A 246 7.00 -25.91 -4.29
N LEU A 247 6.59 -24.78 -3.70
CA LEU A 247 7.51 -23.86 -3.00
C LEU A 247 8.17 -24.52 -1.78
N ILE A 248 7.43 -25.32 -1.03
CA ILE A 248 7.97 -26.09 0.10
C ILE A 248 8.92 -27.19 -0.40
N ALA A 249 8.57 -27.90 -1.48
CA ALA A 249 9.41 -28.94 -2.06
C ALA A 249 10.73 -28.36 -2.61
N SER A 250 10.68 -27.22 -3.30
CA SER A 250 11.88 -26.53 -3.79
C SER A 250 12.80 -26.05 -2.66
N LYS A 251 12.24 -25.60 -1.53
CA LYS A 251 13.02 -25.29 -0.32
C LYS A 251 13.68 -26.53 0.29
N LYS A 252 13.01 -27.70 0.24
CA LYS A 252 13.59 -28.97 0.72
C LYS A 252 14.74 -29.50 -0.18
N THR A 253 14.67 -29.29 -1.49
CA THR A 253 15.73 -29.70 -2.42
C THR A 253 16.98 -28.82 -2.34
N SER A 254 16.93 -27.66 -1.73
CA SER A 254 18.09 -26.80 -1.47
C SER A 254 18.80 -27.10 -0.14
N ALA A 255 18.32 -28.08 0.64
CA ALA A 255 18.96 -28.42 1.90
C ALA A 255 20.32 -29.15 1.64
N VAL A 256 21.38 -28.56 2.17
CA VAL A 256 22.72 -29.15 2.11
C VAL A 256 22.96 -29.97 3.36
N TYR A 257 23.47 -31.19 3.16
CA TYR A 257 23.78 -32.10 4.25
C TYR A 257 25.29 -32.32 4.36
N TYR A 258 25.75 -32.55 5.57
CA TYR A 258 27.13 -32.88 5.89
C TYR A 258 27.18 -34.11 6.77
N THR A 259 28.12 -34.99 6.51
CA THR A 259 28.38 -36.15 7.35
C THR A 259 29.52 -35.81 8.32
N ILE A 260 29.24 -35.88 9.61
CA ILE A 260 30.18 -35.51 10.68
C ILE A 260 31.39 -36.44 10.62
N GLN A 261 32.59 -35.85 10.69
CA GLN A 261 33.86 -36.58 10.73
C GLN A 261 34.40 -36.62 12.16
N ARG A 262 35.33 -37.53 12.41
CA ARG A 262 36.00 -37.61 13.71
C ARG A 262 36.75 -36.35 14.00
N GLY A 263 36.48 -35.71 15.15
CA GLY A 263 37.06 -34.44 15.56
C GLY A 263 36.23 -33.19 15.21
N ASP A 264 35.11 -33.36 14.50
CA ASP A 264 34.21 -32.26 14.25
C ASP A 264 33.50 -31.77 15.52
N THR A 265 33.19 -30.48 15.54
CA THR A 265 32.32 -29.83 16.53
C THR A 265 31.21 -29.09 15.81
N LEU A 266 30.05 -28.94 16.44
CA LEU A 266 28.96 -28.13 15.82
C LEU A 266 29.38 -26.68 15.56
N SER A 267 30.24 -26.12 16.41
CA SER A 267 30.78 -24.77 16.18
C SER A 267 31.68 -24.67 14.94
N GLY A 268 32.55 -25.69 14.74
CA GLY A 268 33.40 -25.82 13.55
C GLY A 268 32.57 -25.98 12.27
N ILE A 269 31.57 -26.87 12.31
CA ILE A 269 30.64 -27.11 11.19
C ILE A 269 29.83 -25.83 10.90
N ALA A 270 29.30 -25.13 11.91
CA ALA A 270 28.57 -23.89 11.77
C ALA A 270 29.40 -22.82 11.05
N LYS A 271 30.67 -22.65 11.46
CA LYS A 271 31.62 -21.73 10.81
C LYS A 271 31.88 -22.13 9.35
N LYS A 272 32.11 -23.42 9.07
CA LYS A 272 32.38 -23.95 7.73
C LYS A 272 31.23 -23.69 6.74
N TYR A 273 29.99 -23.76 7.19
CA TYR A 273 28.80 -23.61 6.35
C TYR A 273 28.08 -22.25 6.52
N SER A 274 28.71 -21.27 7.18
CA SER A 274 28.18 -19.91 7.39
C SER A 274 26.80 -19.93 8.05
N THR A 275 26.62 -20.77 9.06
CA THR A 275 25.42 -20.91 9.88
C THR A 275 25.72 -20.77 11.36
N THR A 276 24.76 -20.99 12.25
CA THR A 276 24.95 -20.96 13.69
C THR A 276 24.71 -22.34 14.32
N VAL A 277 25.31 -22.58 15.50
CA VAL A 277 25.07 -23.81 16.27
C VAL A 277 23.57 -23.99 16.54
N ASN A 278 22.86 -22.92 16.92
CA ASN A 278 21.42 -22.98 17.17
C ASN A 278 20.62 -23.40 15.92
N GLN A 279 21.01 -22.94 14.73
CA GLN A 279 20.38 -23.37 13.49
C GLN A 279 20.64 -24.85 13.21
N LEU A 280 21.87 -25.34 13.39
CA LEU A 280 22.19 -26.76 13.24
C LEU A 280 21.39 -27.63 14.21
N VAL A 281 21.29 -27.22 15.47
CA VAL A 281 20.47 -27.86 16.50
C VAL A 281 19.01 -27.97 16.07
N ASN A 282 18.42 -26.85 15.64
CA ASN A 282 17.01 -26.80 15.24
C ASN A 282 16.72 -27.58 13.96
N TRP A 283 17.58 -27.50 12.95
CA TRP A 283 17.38 -28.24 11.69
C TRP A 283 17.48 -29.75 11.84
N ASN A 284 18.20 -30.23 12.86
CA ASN A 284 18.54 -31.65 13.05
C ASN A 284 17.95 -32.22 14.34
N ASN A 285 17.15 -31.48 15.10
CA ASN A 285 16.60 -31.92 16.39
C ASN A 285 17.68 -32.46 17.36
N ILE A 286 18.83 -31.79 17.40
CA ILE A 286 19.94 -32.20 18.28
C ILE A 286 19.62 -31.80 19.71
N VAL A 287 19.45 -32.80 20.60
CA VAL A 287 19.09 -32.56 22.00
C VAL A 287 20.25 -31.96 22.80
N ASN A 288 21.45 -32.43 22.56
CA ASN A 288 22.67 -31.93 23.24
C ASN A 288 23.70 -31.47 22.20
N PRO A 289 23.93 -30.15 22.08
CA PRO A 289 24.88 -29.57 21.10
C PRO A 289 26.34 -30.05 21.28
N ASN A 290 26.69 -30.53 22.46
CA ASN A 290 28.03 -31.03 22.76
C ASN A 290 28.22 -32.51 22.47
N LEU A 291 27.18 -33.19 22.00
CA LEU A 291 27.20 -34.63 21.76
C LEU A 291 26.78 -34.93 20.32
N ILE A 292 27.78 -35.04 19.44
CA ILE A 292 27.61 -35.43 18.03
C ILE A 292 28.54 -36.59 17.75
N TYR A 293 28.15 -37.42 16.77
CA TYR A 293 28.87 -38.63 16.47
C TYR A 293 29.42 -38.65 15.04
N PRO A 294 30.62 -39.24 14.82
CA PRO A 294 31.12 -39.49 13.47
C PRO A 294 30.10 -40.34 12.67
N ASN A 295 30.01 -40.07 11.37
CA ASN A 295 29.05 -40.63 10.43
C ASN A 295 27.58 -40.19 10.61
N GLN A 296 27.27 -39.35 11.60
CA GLN A 296 25.96 -38.72 11.70
C GLN A 296 25.80 -37.72 10.55
N ARG A 297 24.70 -37.85 9.79
CA ARG A 297 24.38 -36.93 8.70
C ARG A 297 23.47 -35.81 9.21
N ILE A 298 23.94 -34.60 9.10
CA ILE A 298 23.20 -33.41 9.56
C ILE A 298 22.96 -32.42 8.40
N ARG A 299 21.84 -31.73 8.45
CA ARG A 299 21.56 -30.60 7.57
C ARG A 299 22.40 -29.40 8.01
N VAL A 300 23.08 -28.75 7.05
CA VAL A 300 24.00 -27.64 7.30
C VAL A 300 23.61 -26.34 6.57
N LYS A 301 22.60 -26.45 5.67
CA LYS A 301 22.04 -25.28 4.98
C LYS A 301 20.60 -25.55 4.55
#